data_2cb9913f3405f6c324672de2dcefffa6
#
_entry.id   2cb9913f3405f6c324672de2dcefffa6
#
_cell.length_a   1.000
_cell.length_b   1.000
_cell.length_c   1.000
_cell.angle_alpha   90.00
_cell.angle_beta   90.00
_cell.angle_gamma   90.00
#
_symmetry.space_group_name_H-M   'P 1'
#
loop_
_entity.id
_entity.type
_entity.pdbx_description
1 polymer ?
#
loop_
_entity_poly.entity_id
_entity_poly.type
_entity_poly.pdbx_seq_one_letter_code
_entity_poly.pdbx_strand_id
1 'polypeptide(L)'
;VRKRIIVPVAAVRDEGTSYHYAVPSEEIETDPEQVRVLKNVLERCGYPYVEVKTWTSDGIYRETLPAIKERREAGCLAVEMECASMIAAARYRKIPFIQFLYGADNLSSDTWEIRDLAQYGLNEAEKYMALAFECGLEMMKYAQIKSQDRGGM
;
A
#
# COMPACT_ATOMS: atom_id res chain seq x y z
N VAL A 1 13.95 16.98 -2.77
CA VAL A 1 13.28 16.17 -1.73
C VAL A 1 13.49 14.70 -2.08
N ARG A 2 14.09 13.89 -1.18
CA ARG A 2 14.24 12.43 -1.44
C ARG A 2 12.83 11.84 -1.58
N LYS A 3 12.60 11.11 -2.68
CA LYS A 3 11.36 10.33 -2.87
C LYS A 3 11.25 9.35 -1.70
N ARG A 4 10.14 9.38 -0.97
CA ARG A 4 9.86 8.45 0.12
C ARG A 4 9.00 7.30 -0.39
N ILE A 5 9.26 6.12 0.11
CA ILE A 5 8.36 4.99 -0.05
C ILE A 5 7.12 5.24 0.83
N ILE A 6 5.96 4.96 0.29
CA ILE A 6 4.68 5.05 1.00
C ILE A 6 4.35 3.66 1.50
N VAL A 7 4.09 3.54 2.80
CA VAL A 7 3.72 2.29 3.47
C VAL A 7 2.26 2.41 3.92
N PRO A 8 1.30 1.75 3.22
CA PRO A 8 -0.09 1.76 3.64
C PRO A 8 -0.30 1.01 4.95
N VAL A 9 -0.84 1.67 5.97
CA VAL A 9 -1.23 1.05 7.24
C VAL A 9 -2.74 0.80 7.31
N ALA A 10 -3.52 1.53 6.52
CA ALA A 10 -4.95 1.33 6.31
C ALA A 10 -5.35 1.89 4.94
N ALA A 11 -6.49 1.46 4.44
CA ALA A 11 -7.06 1.94 3.18
C ALA A 11 -8.55 2.24 3.34
N VAL A 12 -9.00 3.41 2.87
CA VAL A 12 -10.42 3.70 2.66
C VAL A 12 -10.91 2.87 1.48
N ARG A 13 -12.06 2.22 1.63
CA ARG A 13 -12.63 1.27 0.67
C ARG A 13 -13.66 1.98 -0.23
N ASP A 14 -13.17 2.70 -1.22
CA ASP A 14 -14.00 3.38 -2.23
C ASP A 14 -13.94 2.64 -3.58
N GLU A 15 -14.07 1.32 -3.50
CA GLU A 15 -14.01 0.37 -4.61
C GLU A 15 -14.93 -0.84 -4.34
N GLY A 16 -15.21 -1.66 -5.36
CA GLY A 16 -16.16 -2.76 -5.25
C GLY A 16 -15.58 -4.10 -4.79
N THR A 17 -14.32 -4.38 -5.11
CA THR A 17 -13.73 -5.72 -4.99
C THR A 17 -13.58 -6.18 -3.54
N SER A 18 -13.13 -5.33 -2.63
CA SER A 18 -12.89 -5.71 -1.24
C SER A 18 -14.14 -6.18 -0.51
N TYR A 19 -15.32 -5.72 -0.92
CA TYR A 19 -16.61 -6.12 -0.34
C TYR A 19 -17.01 -7.57 -0.66
N HIS A 20 -16.38 -8.20 -1.66
CA HIS A 20 -16.54 -9.63 -1.93
C HIS A 20 -15.73 -10.53 -0.99
N TYR A 21 -14.72 -9.97 -0.32
CA TYR A 21 -13.75 -10.75 0.48
C TYR A 21 -13.73 -10.41 1.97
N ALA A 22 -14.24 -9.25 2.36
CA ALA A 22 -14.26 -8.78 3.74
C ALA A 22 -15.61 -8.19 4.13
N VAL A 23 -15.95 -8.28 5.41
CA VAL A 23 -17.15 -7.65 5.97
C VAL A 23 -17.15 -6.16 5.63
N PRO A 24 -18.33 -5.58 5.29
CA PRO A 24 -18.45 -4.16 4.99
C PRO A 24 -17.94 -3.27 6.12
N SER A 25 -17.07 -2.33 5.78
CA SER A 25 -16.54 -1.28 6.64
C SER A 25 -16.05 -0.13 5.76
N GLU A 26 -15.88 1.05 6.31
CA GLU A 26 -15.36 2.21 5.56
C GLU A 26 -13.87 2.06 5.24
N GLU A 27 -13.13 1.42 6.15
CA GLU A 27 -11.69 1.23 6.03
C GLU A 27 -11.30 -0.24 6.26
N ILE A 28 -10.13 -0.62 5.77
CA ILE A 28 -9.49 -1.88 6.04
C ILE A 28 -8.04 -1.65 6.46
N GLU A 29 -7.62 -2.23 7.58
CA GLU A 29 -6.26 -2.09 8.11
C GLU A 29 -5.33 -3.13 7.50
N THR A 30 -4.09 -2.77 7.29
CA THR A 30 -3.00 -3.73 7.00
C THR A 30 -2.61 -4.45 8.30
N ASP A 31 -2.16 -5.70 8.20
CA ASP A 31 -1.65 -6.45 9.36
C ASP A 31 -0.40 -5.74 9.92
N PRO A 32 -0.40 -5.26 11.18
CA PRO A 32 0.72 -4.51 11.76
C PRO A 32 2.03 -5.29 11.78
N GLU A 33 1.97 -6.63 11.94
CA GLU A 33 3.17 -7.47 11.91
C GLU A 33 3.80 -7.51 10.52
N GLN A 34 2.97 -7.54 9.47
CA GLN A 34 3.45 -7.52 8.09
C GLN A 34 4.00 -6.13 7.72
N VAL A 35 3.37 -5.06 8.21
CA VAL A 35 3.92 -3.69 8.08
C VAL A 35 5.28 -3.61 8.75
N ARG A 36 5.47 -4.20 9.94
CA ARG A 36 6.77 -4.24 10.62
C ARG A 36 7.83 -4.96 9.81
N VAL A 37 7.49 -6.09 9.16
CA VAL A 37 8.42 -6.80 8.26
C VAL A 37 8.84 -5.90 7.10
N LEU A 38 7.91 -5.21 6.45
CA LEU A 38 8.20 -4.27 5.37
C LEU A 38 9.15 -3.14 5.85
N LYS A 39 8.85 -2.53 6.98
CA LYS A 39 9.67 -1.45 7.55
C LYS A 39 11.11 -1.90 7.81
N ASN A 40 11.30 -3.08 8.38
CA ASN A 40 12.64 -3.64 8.62
C ASN A 40 13.43 -3.80 7.30
N VAL A 41 12.77 -4.22 6.21
CA VAL A 41 13.42 -4.31 4.89
C VAL A 41 13.78 -2.92 4.38
N LEU A 42 12.87 -1.95 4.46
CA LEU A 42 13.11 -0.58 4.00
C LEU A 42 14.29 0.06 4.75
N GLU A 43 14.35 -0.11 6.07
CA GLU A 43 15.44 0.38 6.91
C GLU A 43 16.79 -0.27 6.54
N ARG A 44 16.82 -1.61 6.42
CA ARG A 44 18.01 -2.35 6.01
C ARG A 44 18.52 -1.93 4.63
N CYS A 45 17.61 -1.68 3.70
CA CYS A 45 17.93 -1.25 2.33
C CYS A 45 18.16 0.26 2.19
N GLY A 46 18.02 1.04 3.26
CA GLY A 46 18.26 2.48 3.26
C GLY A 46 17.21 3.31 2.55
N TYR A 47 15.98 2.81 2.41
CA TYR A 47 14.86 3.53 1.81
C TYR A 47 14.11 4.37 2.86
N PRO A 48 14.06 5.69 2.72
CA PRO A 48 13.20 6.50 3.55
C PRO A 48 11.73 6.23 3.24
N TYR A 49 10.90 6.09 4.26
CA TYR A 49 9.48 5.80 4.09
C TYR A 49 8.59 6.70 4.96
N VAL A 50 7.29 6.61 4.73
CA VAL A 50 6.24 7.21 5.55
C VAL A 50 5.06 6.24 5.64
N GLU A 51 4.54 6.05 6.85
CA GLU A 51 3.32 5.28 7.10
C GLU A 51 2.12 6.18 6.86
N VAL A 52 1.15 5.71 6.07
CA VAL A 52 -0.01 6.52 5.70
C VAL A 52 -1.29 5.68 5.64
N LYS A 53 -2.44 6.35 5.73
CA LYS A 53 -3.70 5.84 5.22
C LYS A 53 -3.79 6.16 3.74
N THR A 54 -4.25 5.19 2.93
CA THR A 54 -4.54 5.38 1.50
C THR A 54 -6.04 5.52 1.25
N TRP A 55 -6.38 6.01 0.10
CA TRP A 55 -7.71 5.96 -0.47
C TRP A 55 -7.66 5.04 -1.69
N THR A 56 -8.30 3.87 -1.60
CA THR A 56 -8.43 2.96 -2.73
C THR A 56 -9.69 3.30 -3.50
N SER A 57 -9.53 3.75 -4.75
CA SER A 57 -10.61 4.12 -5.67
C SER A 57 -10.58 3.20 -6.90
N ASP A 58 -11.74 2.82 -7.42
CA ASP A 58 -11.83 2.08 -8.69
C ASP A 58 -12.12 2.99 -9.90
N GLY A 59 -12.07 4.30 -9.73
CA GLY A 59 -12.36 5.26 -10.78
C GLY A 59 -11.59 6.58 -10.67
N ILE A 60 -10.51 6.73 -11.45
CA ILE A 60 -9.69 7.95 -11.47
C ILE A 60 -10.49 9.24 -11.72
N TYR A 61 -11.56 9.15 -12.53
CA TYR A 61 -12.45 10.29 -12.80
C TYR A 61 -13.34 10.67 -11.61
N ARG A 62 -13.31 9.89 -10.53
CA ARG A 62 -13.97 10.18 -9.24
C ARG A 62 -13.08 10.96 -8.29
N GLU A 63 -11.82 11.16 -8.61
CA GLU A 63 -10.86 11.95 -7.83
C GLU A 63 -11.10 13.46 -7.99
N THR A 64 -12.32 13.88 -7.66
CA THR A 64 -12.73 15.28 -7.72
C THR A 64 -12.14 16.08 -6.55
N LEU A 65 -11.98 17.40 -6.71
CA LEU A 65 -11.46 18.27 -5.65
C LEU A 65 -12.22 18.13 -4.31
N PRO A 66 -13.58 18.08 -4.29
CA PRO A 66 -14.30 17.80 -3.04
C PRO A 66 -13.96 16.44 -2.43
N ALA A 67 -13.89 15.37 -3.24
CA ALA A 67 -13.54 14.04 -2.75
C ALA A 67 -12.11 13.99 -2.19
N ILE A 68 -11.14 14.57 -2.90
CA ILE A 68 -9.75 14.68 -2.41
C ILE A 68 -9.69 15.40 -1.06
N LYS A 69 -10.44 16.50 -0.91
CA LYS A 69 -10.50 17.24 0.36
C LYS A 69 -11.06 16.38 1.49
N GLU A 70 -12.17 15.72 1.24
CA GLU A 70 -12.82 14.81 2.20
C GLU A 70 -11.87 13.68 2.64
N ARG A 71 -11.19 13.04 1.70
CA ARG A 71 -10.24 11.95 1.99
C ARG A 71 -9.01 12.43 2.75
N ARG A 72 -8.53 13.66 2.47
CA ARG A 72 -7.46 14.28 3.27
C ARG A 72 -7.89 14.56 4.70
N GLU A 73 -9.10 15.07 4.90
CA GLU A 73 -9.67 15.30 6.24
C GLU A 73 -9.85 13.97 7.00
N ALA A 74 -10.13 12.86 6.30
CA ALA A 74 -10.13 11.50 6.83
C ALA A 74 -8.73 10.93 7.10
N GLY A 75 -7.66 11.67 6.78
CA GLY A 75 -6.26 11.29 7.03
C GLY A 75 -5.58 10.53 5.89
N CYS A 76 -6.19 10.44 4.71
CA CYS A 76 -5.54 9.82 3.55
C CYS A 76 -4.46 10.75 2.97
N LEU A 77 -3.26 10.21 2.73
CA LEU A 77 -2.14 10.91 2.13
C LEU A 77 -1.76 10.41 0.74
N ALA A 78 -2.36 9.34 0.29
CA ALA A 78 -2.18 8.79 -1.05
C ALA A 78 -3.51 8.24 -1.58
N VAL A 79 -3.70 8.32 -2.90
CA VAL A 79 -4.75 7.63 -3.63
C VAL A 79 -4.10 6.56 -4.50
N GLU A 80 -4.73 5.42 -4.61
CA GLU A 80 -4.30 4.25 -5.38
C GLU A 80 -5.54 3.38 -5.69
N MET A 81 -5.36 2.28 -6.40
CA MET A 81 -6.49 1.52 -6.92
C MET A 81 -6.53 0.05 -6.45
N GLU A 82 -5.63 -0.41 -5.58
CA GLU A 82 -5.44 -1.83 -5.28
C GLU A 82 -5.45 -2.19 -3.79
N CYS A 83 -5.03 -1.30 -2.90
CA CYS A 83 -4.65 -1.63 -1.53
C CYS A 83 -5.78 -2.32 -0.75
N ALA A 84 -6.97 -1.75 -0.71
CA ALA A 84 -8.09 -2.31 0.04
C ALA A 84 -8.51 -3.68 -0.50
N SER A 85 -8.59 -3.83 -1.82
CA SER A 85 -8.98 -5.09 -2.47
C SER A 85 -7.94 -6.19 -2.25
N MET A 86 -6.65 -5.85 -2.34
CA MET A 86 -5.56 -6.81 -2.12
C MET A 86 -5.46 -7.25 -0.66
N ILE A 87 -5.59 -6.33 0.31
CA ILE A 87 -5.66 -6.67 1.74
C ILE A 87 -6.82 -7.63 2.01
N ALA A 88 -8.02 -7.32 1.50
CA ALA A 88 -9.22 -8.13 1.71
C ALA A 88 -9.05 -9.54 1.12
N ALA A 89 -8.60 -9.65 -0.13
CA ALA A 89 -8.39 -10.91 -0.81
C ALA A 89 -7.30 -11.77 -0.14
N ALA A 90 -6.18 -11.17 0.24
CA ALA A 90 -5.09 -11.85 0.94
C ALA A 90 -5.54 -12.38 2.31
N ARG A 91 -6.28 -11.56 3.07
CA ARG A 91 -6.86 -11.95 4.36
C ARG A 91 -7.84 -13.12 4.22
N TYR A 92 -8.73 -13.07 3.23
CA TYR A 92 -9.65 -14.15 2.91
C TYR A 92 -8.93 -15.46 2.57
N ARG A 93 -7.84 -15.37 1.80
CA ARG A 93 -6.99 -16.51 1.42
C ARG A 93 -6.01 -16.95 2.51
N LYS A 94 -5.91 -16.21 3.61
CA LYS A 94 -4.96 -16.45 4.71
C LYS A 94 -3.50 -16.47 4.25
N ILE A 95 -3.17 -15.64 3.26
CA ILE A 95 -1.81 -15.43 2.78
C ILE A 95 -1.26 -14.10 3.31
N PRO A 96 0.03 -14.03 3.64
CA PRO A 96 0.65 -12.77 4.01
C PRO A 96 0.69 -11.82 2.80
N PHE A 97 0.47 -10.54 3.05
CA PHE A 97 0.47 -9.50 2.02
C PHE A 97 1.07 -8.21 2.56
N ILE A 98 2.01 -7.65 1.83
CA ILE A 98 2.54 -6.30 2.06
C ILE A 98 2.52 -5.53 0.75
N GLN A 99 2.35 -4.22 0.88
CA GLN A 99 2.38 -3.30 -0.25
C GLN A 99 3.22 -2.09 0.12
N PHE A 100 3.98 -1.60 -0.82
CA PHE A 100 4.55 -0.28 -0.78
C PHE A 100 4.26 0.46 -2.09
N LEU A 101 4.18 1.77 -2.00
CA LEU A 101 3.86 2.63 -3.13
C LEU A 101 4.96 3.68 -3.31
N TYR A 102 5.09 4.18 -4.52
CA TYR A 102 5.87 5.38 -4.81
C TYR A 102 5.01 6.33 -5.64
N GLY A 103 5.13 7.64 -5.38
CA GLY A 103 4.28 8.62 -6.06
C GLY A 103 4.68 8.79 -7.53
N ALA A 104 3.76 8.49 -8.44
CA ALA A 104 3.90 8.73 -9.87
C ALA A 104 3.47 10.14 -10.29
N ASP A 105 2.57 10.76 -9.52
CA ASP A 105 2.07 12.10 -9.70
C ASP A 105 1.80 12.81 -8.36
N ASN A 106 1.32 14.04 -8.38
CA ASN A 106 1.00 14.80 -7.17
C ASN A 106 -0.30 15.59 -7.39
N LEU A 107 -1.30 15.29 -6.57
CA LEU A 107 -2.60 15.99 -6.53
C LEU A 107 -2.67 17.00 -5.37
N SER A 108 -1.54 17.28 -4.68
CA SER A 108 -1.55 18.11 -3.48
C SER A 108 -1.45 19.61 -3.76
N SER A 109 -1.14 20.01 -4.98
CA SER A 109 -1.11 21.38 -5.46
C SER A 109 -2.40 21.74 -6.21
N ASP A 110 -2.66 23.02 -6.42
CA ASP A 110 -3.77 23.51 -7.24
C ASP A 110 -3.62 23.12 -8.73
N THR A 111 -2.44 22.64 -9.10
CA THR A 111 -2.11 22.13 -10.43
C THR A 111 -1.64 20.68 -10.32
N TRP A 112 -2.13 19.85 -11.24
CA TRP A 112 -1.69 18.46 -11.34
C TRP A 112 -0.23 18.39 -11.81
N GLU A 113 0.63 17.81 -10.98
CA GLU A 113 2.05 17.59 -11.29
C GLU A 113 2.26 16.16 -11.78
N ILE A 114 2.50 16.01 -13.07
CA ILE A 114 2.92 14.76 -13.68
C ILE A 114 4.40 14.52 -13.34
N ARG A 115 4.71 13.42 -12.66
CA ARG A 115 6.08 12.97 -12.36
C ARG A 115 6.50 11.85 -13.31
N ASP A 116 6.62 10.63 -12.80
CA ASP A 116 6.96 9.44 -13.60
C ASP A 116 5.76 8.86 -14.37
N LEU A 117 4.56 9.42 -14.22
CA LEU A 117 3.37 8.93 -14.90
C LEU A 117 3.51 8.97 -16.43
N ALA A 118 4.19 9.99 -16.98
CA ALA A 118 4.44 10.12 -18.41
C ALA A 118 5.33 8.99 -18.98
N GLN A 119 6.15 8.34 -18.15
CA GLN A 119 6.97 7.17 -18.50
C GLN A 119 6.42 5.88 -17.86
N TYR A 120 5.18 5.86 -17.44
CA TYR A 120 4.53 4.71 -16.79
C TYR A 120 5.30 4.19 -15.55
N GLY A 121 6.05 5.04 -14.87
CA GLY A 121 6.85 4.66 -13.70
C GLY A 121 8.11 3.84 -14.01
N LEU A 122 8.48 3.67 -15.28
CA LEU A 122 9.56 2.74 -15.69
C LEU A 122 10.96 3.21 -15.26
N ASN A 123 11.16 4.50 -14.99
CA ASN A 123 12.47 5.05 -14.63
C ASN A 123 13.07 4.44 -13.34
N GLU A 124 12.24 3.93 -12.45
CA GLU A 124 12.64 3.36 -11.15
C GLU A 124 12.24 1.88 -11.04
N ALA A 125 11.71 1.27 -12.11
CA ALA A 125 11.10 -0.05 -12.09
C ALA A 125 12.06 -1.15 -11.58
N GLU A 126 13.29 -1.19 -12.06
CA GLU A 126 14.30 -2.18 -11.64
C GLU A 126 14.57 -2.09 -10.13
N LYS A 127 14.73 -0.87 -9.62
CA LYS A 127 15.00 -0.60 -8.22
C LYS A 127 13.85 -1.05 -7.32
N TYR A 128 12.62 -0.74 -7.69
CA TYR A 128 11.44 -1.14 -6.91
C TYR A 128 11.12 -2.61 -7.06
N MET A 129 11.44 -3.22 -8.20
CA MET A 129 11.35 -4.66 -8.38
C MET A 129 12.33 -5.40 -7.47
N ALA A 130 13.60 -4.96 -7.41
CA ALA A 130 14.59 -5.51 -6.50
C ALA A 130 14.14 -5.40 -5.03
N LEU A 131 13.59 -4.24 -4.63
CA LEU A 131 13.03 -4.05 -3.30
C LEU A 131 11.85 -5.01 -3.04
N ALA A 132 10.96 -5.21 -4.02
CA ALA A 132 9.84 -6.14 -3.89
C ALA A 132 10.30 -7.59 -3.68
N PHE A 133 11.36 -8.02 -4.35
CA PHE A 133 11.96 -9.33 -4.12
C PHE A 133 12.55 -9.46 -2.71
N GLU A 134 13.28 -8.45 -2.22
CA GLU A 134 13.78 -8.44 -0.83
C GLU A 134 12.64 -8.55 0.19
N CYS A 135 11.56 -7.80 -0.04
CA CYS A 135 10.35 -7.89 0.78
C CYS A 135 9.72 -9.30 0.73
N GLY A 136 9.62 -9.88 -0.46
CA GLY A 136 9.09 -11.24 -0.64
C GLY A 136 9.89 -12.30 0.10
N LEU A 137 11.23 -12.25 0.04
CA LEU A 137 12.12 -13.15 0.76
C LEU A 137 11.93 -13.02 2.28
N GLU A 138 11.80 -11.80 2.80
CA GLU A 138 11.62 -11.60 4.24
C GLU A 138 10.23 -12.06 4.70
N MET A 139 9.19 -11.87 3.88
CA MET A 139 7.86 -12.38 4.16
C MET A 139 7.79 -13.91 4.17
N MET A 140 8.55 -14.59 3.31
CA MET A 140 8.67 -16.04 3.34
C MET A 140 9.25 -16.54 4.66
N LYS A 141 10.32 -15.92 5.16
CA LYS A 141 10.92 -16.24 6.47
C LYS A 141 9.91 -16.02 7.60
N TYR A 142 9.22 -14.89 7.59
CA TYR A 142 8.17 -14.58 8.54
C TYR A 142 7.05 -15.64 8.56
N ALA A 143 6.57 -16.06 7.40
CA ALA A 143 5.54 -17.08 7.28
C ALA A 143 6.00 -18.45 7.80
N GLN A 144 7.26 -18.83 7.55
CA GLN A 144 7.86 -20.07 8.06
C GLN A 144 7.92 -20.09 9.60
N ILE A 145 8.38 -18.99 10.21
CA ILE A 145 8.44 -18.86 11.68
C ILE A 145 7.04 -19.02 12.27
N LYS A 146 6.06 -18.27 11.74
CA LYS A 146 4.66 -18.38 12.23
C LYS A 146 4.05 -19.78 12.08
N SER A 147 4.46 -20.55 11.08
CA SER A 147 3.96 -21.92 10.90
C SER A 147 4.55 -22.89 11.93
N GLN A 148 5.81 -22.71 12.31
CA GLN A 148 6.47 -23.50 13.35
C GLN A 148 5.88 -23.25 14.74
N ASP A 149 5.59 -22.00 15.08
CA ASP A 149 4.97 -21.63 16.36
C ASP A 149 3.56 -22.21 16.55
N ARG A 150 2.82 -22.39 15.45
CA ARG A 150 1.47 -23.01 15.48
C ARG A 150 1.48 -24.55 15.52
N GLY A 151 2.57 -25.17 15.11
CA GLY A 151 2.74 -26.63 15.11
C GLY A 151 3.26 -27.21 16.43
N GLY A 152 3.67 -26.35 17.36
CA GLY A 152 4.25 -26.73 18.65
C GLY A 152 3.25 -26.72 19.83
N MET A 153 1.96 -26.48 19.55
CA MET A 153 0.85 -26.63 20.52
C MET A 153 -0.02 -27.83 20.13
#